data_f816e4c368d5d2c811388d5557d1cfd4
#
_entry.id   f816e4c368d5d2c811388d5557d1cfd4
#
_cell.length_a   1.000
_cell.length_b   1.000
_cell.length_c   1.000
_cell.angle_alpha   90.00
_cell.angle_beta   90.00
_cell.angle_gamma   90.00
#
_symmetry.space_group_name_H-M   'P 1'
#
loop_
_entity.id
_entity.type
_entity.pdbx_description
1 polymer ?
#
loop_
_entity_poly.entity_id
_entity_poly.type
_entity_poly.pdbx_seq_one_letter_code
_entity_poly.pdbx_strand_id
1 'polypeptide(L)'
;MQANEANLRDSSSARYNPGMPSFKTTLHQTGNNVGIIVPDDVVAELGAGKRPLVTVTIDGRYTFDYTLGVMGGRTMIGFSAAHRAASGLSGGDEVQVTLRLQTTPREVDVPPELAAALAADPLAAAAFEKLAFTHRKEHARAVSEAKAPETKQRRVERAIALLHGAPPA
;
A
#
# COMPACT_ATOMS: atom_id res chain seq x y z
N MET A 1 27.71 -7.46 52.95
CA MET A 1 26.61 -8.12 52.23
C MET A 1 26.04 -7.13 51.24
N GLN A 2 26.41 -7.35 49.99
CA GLN A 2 25.99 -6.49 48.88
C GLN A 2 24.67 -7.01 48.37
N ALA A 3 23.57 -6.26 48.54
CA ALA A 3 22.31 -6.53 47.86
C ALA A 3 22.49 -6.14 46.38
N ASN A 4 22.51 -7.11 45.53
CA ASN A 4 22.57 -6.96 44.10
C ASN A 4 21.18 -6.52 43.64
N GLU A 5 20.97 -5.23 43.46
CA GLU A 5 19.80 -4.72 42.76
C GLU A 5 19.93 -5.10 41.29
N ALA A 6 19.31 -6.23 40.98
CA ALA A 6 19.12 -6.67 39.62
C ALA A 6 18.27 -5.69 38.86
N ASN A 7 18.94 -4.93 38.09
CA ASN A 7 18.61 -4.28 36.85
C ASN A 7 17.34 -4.84 36.17
N LEU A 8 16.17 -4.31 36.56
CA LEU A 8 14.98 -4.34 35.73
C LEU A 8 15.21 -3.35 34.57
N ARG A 9 15.98 -3.76 33.62
CA ARG A 9 15.98 -3.09 32.31
C ARG A 9 14.70 -3.48 31.62
N ASP A 10 13.75 -2.60 31.79
CA ASP A 10 12.61 -2.44 30.90
C ASP A 10 13.05 -2.53 29.44
N SER A 11 12.78 -3.69 28.84
CA SER A 11 13.04 -3.96 27.43
C SER A 11 11.99 -3.32 26.53
N SER A 12 11.45 -2.19 26.92
CA SER A 12 10.55 -1.36 26.11
C SER A 12 11.34 -0.37 25.25
N SER A 13 12.48 -0.79 24.75
CA SER A 13 13.19 -0.05 23.71
C SER A 13 12.66 -0.51 22.35
N ALA A 14 11.44 -0.11 22.02
CA ALA A 14 11.01 -0.06 20.64
C ALA A 14 12.01 0.84 19.92
N ARG A 15 12.90 0.24 19.14
CA ARG A 15 13.90 0.97 18.36
C ARG A 15 13.13 1.89 17.43
N TYR A 16 13.19 3.19 17.71
CA TYR A 16 12.71 4.21 16.81
C TYR A 16 13.44 4.05 15.47
N ASN A 17 12.71 3.58 14.49
CA ASN A 17 13.20 3.42 13.14
C ASN A 17 12.45 4.47 12.29
N PRO A 18 13.10 5.56 11.88
CA PRO A 18 12.43 6.60 11.10
C PRO A 18 11.87 5.98 9.81
N GLY A 19 10.56 6.11 9.61
CA GLY A 19 9.82 5.52 8.50
C GLY A 19 9.17 4.15 8.78
N MET A 20 9.25 3.65 10.03
CA MET A 20 8.56 2.43 10.48
C MET A 20 7.91 2.64 11.86
N PRO A 21 6.90 3.51 11.96
CA PRO A 21 6.24 3.74 13.23
C PRO A 21 5.60 2.46 13.78
N SER A 22 5.70 2.29 15.09
CA SER A 22 5.22 1.12 15.80
C SER A 22 4.41 1.55 17.02
N PHE A 23 3.23 0.97 17.20
CA PHE A 23 2.34 1.31 18.31
C PHE A 23 1.61 0.06 18.83
N LYS A 24 1.23 0.11 20.11
CA LYS A 24 0.36 -0.90 20.71
C LYS A 24 -1.09 -0.46 20.61
N THR A 25 -1.96 -1.39 20.27
CA THR A 25 -3.39 -1.15 20.18
C THR A 25 -4.17 -2.43 20.43
N THR A 26 -5.47 -2.27 20.71
CA THR A 26 -6.40 -3.38 20.79
C THR A 26 -7.19 -3.47 19.49
N LEU A 27 -7.34 -4.68 18.95
CA LEU A 27 -8.16 -4.91 17.77
C LEU A 27 -9.60 -4.48 18.03
N HIS A 28 -10.01 -3.38 17.41
CA HIS A 28 -11.34 -2.80 17.60
C HIS A 28 -12.39 -3.61 16.87
N GLN A 29 -13.39 -4.12 17.60
CA GLN A 29 -14.49 -4.88 17.03
C GLN A 29 -15.78 -4.07 17.04
N THR A 30 -16.42 -3.99 15.87
CA THR A 30 -17.77 -3.42 15.73
C THR A 30 -18.64 -4.42 14.98
N GLY A 31 -19.50 -5.13 15.69
CA GLY A 31 -20.26 -6.24 15.12
C GLY A 31 -19.33 -7.33 14.59
N ASN A 32 -19.48 -7.68 13.31
CA ASN A 32 -18.63 -8.67 12.65
C ASN A 32 -17.32 -8.10 12.08
N ASN A 33 -17.14 -6.79 12.14
CA ASN A 33 -15.97 -6.12 11.59
C ASN A 33 -14.92 -5.91 12.68
N VAL A 34 -13.68 -6.23 12.33
CA VAL A 34 -12.52 -5.96 13.17
C VAL A 34 -11.60 -5.01 12.42
N GLY A 35 -11.04 -4.07 13.13
CA GLY A 35 -10.11 -3.09 12.56
C GLY A 35 -9.07 -2.63 13.56
N ILE A 36 -8.03 -2.03 13.05
CA ILE A 36 -6.95 -1.41 13.82
C ILE A 36 -7.12 0.09 13.68
N ILE A 37 -7.29 0.78 14.80
CA ILE A 37 -7.30 2.25 14.82
C ILE A 37 -5.85 2.70 14.82
N VAL A 38 -5.48 3.50 13.83
CA VAL A 38 -4.14 4.08 13.72
C VAL A 38 -4.15 5.46 14.36
N PRO A 39 -3.31 5.72 15.37
CA PRO A 39 -3.19 7.04 15.97
C PRO A 39 -2.76 8.11 14.95
N ASP A 40 -3.24 9.34 15.14
CA ASP A 40 -2.98 10.44 14.21
C ASP A 40 -1.50 10.84 14.16
N ASP A 41 -0.78 10.71 15.26
CA ASP A 41 0.66 10.91 15.34
C ASP A 41 1.44 9.92 14.49
N VAL A 42 1.02 8.65 14.48
CA VAL A 42 1.58 7.59 13.63
C VAL A 42 1.32 7.89 12.14
N VAL A 43 0.13 8.37 11.81
CA VAL A 43 -0.20 8.78 10.43
C VAL A 43 0.65 9.97 9.99
N ALA A 44 0.84 10.94 10.88
CA ALA A 44 1.69 12.10 10.62
C ALA A 44 3.17 11.70 10.43
N GLU A 45 3.67 10.75 11.20
CA GLU A 45 5.03 10.21 11.08
C GLU A 45 5.27 9.52 9.73
N LEU A 46 4.26 8.85 9.16
CA LEU A 46 4.34 8.25 7.83
C LEU A 46 4.52 9.30 6.72
N GLY A 47 4.02 10.52 6.91
CA GLY A 47 4.23 11.65 6.01
C GLY A 47 3.76 11.49 4.55
N ALA A 48 2.89 10.51 4.29
CA ALA A 48 2.58 10.06 2.93
C ALA A 48 1.14 10.36 2.47
N GLY A 49 0.57 11.48 2.92
CA GLY A 49 -0.75 11.93 2.51
C GLY A 49 -1.91 11.17 3.16
N LYS A 50 -3.12 11.33 2.62
CA LYS A 50 -4.36 10.85 3.26
C LYS A 50 -4.61 9.34 3.13
N ARG A 51 -4.01 8.66 2.18
CA ARG A 51 -4.25 7.24 1.86
C ARG A 51 -2.96 6.52 1.47
N PRO A 52 -1.97 6.45 2.33
CA PRO A 52 -0.73 5.75 2.03
C PRO A 52 -0.95 4.25 1.94
N LEU A 53 -0.21 3.60 1.04
CA LEU A 53 -0.06 2.16 1.04
C LEU A 53 1.04 1.80 2.04
N VAL A 54 0.72 0.92 2.96
CA VAL A 54 1.62 0.48 4.01
C VAL A 54 1.69 -1.04 4.07
N THR A 55 2.84 -1.54 4.46
CA THR A 55 2.97 -2.91 4.95
C THR A 55 2.71 -2.89 6.45
N VAL A 56 1.72 -3.64 6.88
CA VAL A 56 1.31 -3.78 8.28
C VAL A 56 1.92 -5.05 8.83
N THR A 57 2.66 -4.95 9.91
CA THR A 57 3.20 -6.11 10.63
C THR A 57 2.61 -6.15 12.03
N ILE A 58 2.01 -7.27 12.41
CA ILE A 58 1.41 -7.49 13.72
C ILE A 58 2.28 -8.46 14.51
N ASP A 59 2.69 -8.07 15.72
CA ASP A 59 3.52 -8.83 16.64
C ASP A 59 4.81 -9.40 16.03
N GLY A 60 5.30 -8.77 14.95
CA GLY A 60 6.47 -9.21 14.21
C GLY A 60 6.30 -10.55 13.47
N ARG A 61 5.08 -11.10 13.41
CA ARG A 61 4.78 -12.43 12.87
C ARG A 61 3.88 -12.43 11.66
N TYR A 62 2.86 -11.58 11.67
CA TYR A 62 1.86 -11.52 10.61
C TYR A 62 1.99 -10.22 9.82
N THR A 63 2.17 -10.31 8.52
CA THR A 63 2.41 -9.16 7.66
C THR A 63 1.48 -9.17 6.45
N PHE A 64 0.90 -8.01 6.15
CA PHE A 64 0.06 -7.81 4.97
C PHE A 64 0.12 -6.35 4.50
N ASP A 65 -0.24 -6.13 3.24
CA ASP A 65 -0.28 -4.80 2.65
C ASP A 65 -1.69 -4.20 2.75
N TYR A 66 -1.76 -2.93 3.11
CA TYR A 66 -3.03 -2.23 3.26
C TYR A 66 -2.91 -0.75 2.85
N THR A 67 -3.96 -0.23 2.23
CA THR A 67 -4.08 1.20 1.99
C THR A 67 -4.86 1.83 3.14
N LEU A 68 -4.25 2.73 3.89
CA LEU A 68 -4.92 3.39 5.01
C LEU A 68 -6.17 4.13 4.51
N GLY A 69 -7.24 4.05 5.28
CA GLY A 69 -8.50 4.71 4.99
C GLY A 69 -9.05 5.42 6.21
N VAL A 70 -9.83 6.47 5.98
CA VAL A 70 -10.54 7.18 7.05
C VAL A 70 -11.96 6.64 7.14
N MET A 71 -12.34 6.14 8.31
CA MET A 71 -13.67 5.68 8.63
C MET A 71 -14.13 6.35 9.94
N GLY A 72 -15.27 7.03 9.89
CA GLY A 72 -15.79 7.72 11.06
C GLY A 72 -14.86 8.80 11.64
N GLY A 73 -14.07 9.47 10.78
CA GLY A 73 -13.11 10.50 11.19
C GLY A 73 -11.79 9.96 11.78
N ARG A 74 -11.59 8.65 11.78
CA ARG A 74 -10.36 8.00 12.27
C ARG A 74 -9.69 7.19 11.17
N THR A 75 -8.36 7.19 11.16
CA THR A 75 -7.61 6.33 10.26
C THR A 75 -7.68 4.89 10.75
N MET A 76 -8.12 3.98 9.90
CA MET A 76 -8.33 2.58 10.25
C MET A 76 -7.73 1.65 9.20
N ILE A 77 -7.30 0.49 9.68
CA ILE A 77 -6.90 -0.66 8.89
C ILE A 77 -7.95 -1.74 9.10
N GLY A 78 -8.61 -2.17 8.02
CA GLY A 78 -9.55 -3.28 8.09
C GLY A 78 -8.84 -4.60 8.35
N PHE A 79 -9.30 -5.35 9.33
CA PHE A 79 -8.77 -6.67 9.69
C PHE A 79 -9.82 -7.73 9.38
N SER A 80 -9.78 -8.24 8.16
CA SER A 80 -10.79 -9.15 7.61
C SER A 80 -10.81 -10.51 8.32
N ALA A 81 -11.87 -11.28 8.10
CA ALA A 81 -11.95 -12.65 8.60
C ALA A 81 -10.79 -13.54 8.11
N ALA A 82 -10.32 -13.31 6.87
CA ALA A 82 -9.15 -14.00 6.33
C ALA A 82 -7.87 -13.66 7.11
N HIS A 83 -7.65 -12.39 7.46
CA HIS A 83 -6.52 -11.96 8.28
C HIS A 83 -6.59 -12.56 9.69
N ARG A 84 -7.79 -12.60 10.28
CA ARG A 84 -8.00 -13.22 11.60
C ARG A 84 -7.68 -14.72 11.58
N ALA A 85 -8.17 -15.44 10.58
CA ALA A 85 -7.89 -16.86 10.43
C ALA A 85 -6.40 -17.16 10.22
N ALA A 86 -5.72 -16.34 9.41
CA ALA A 86 -4.30 -16.51 9.12
C ALA A 86 -3.38 -16.15 10.30
N SER A 87 -3.77 -15.16 11.11
CA SER A 87 -2.97 -14.70 12.26
C SER A 87 -3.34 -15.37 13.59
N GLY A 88 -4.53 -15.96 13.69
CA GLY A 88 -5.08 -16.49 14.95
C GLY A 88 -5.57 -15.42 15.92
N LEU A 89 -5.67 -14.16 15.47
CA LEU A 89 -6.08 -13.03 16.30
C LEU A 89 -7.57 -12.75 16.18
N SER A 90 -8.15 -12.20 17.24
CA SER A 90 -9.57 -11.87 17.35
C SER A 90 -9.78 -10.42 17.80
N GLY A 91 -10.98 -9.91 17.58
CA GLY A 91 -11.36 -8.60 18.13
C GLY A 91 -11.23 -8.60 19.66
N GLY A 92 -10.62 -7.55 20.22
CA GLY A 92 -10.31 -7.43 21.62
C GLY A 92 -8.88 -7.83 22.01
N ASP A 93 -8.12 -8.48 21.11
CA ASP A 93 -6.73 -8.81 21.38
C ASP A 93 -5.85 -7.56 21.34
N GLU A 94 -4.92 -7.46 22.29
CA GLU A 94 -3.89 -6.43 22.30
C GLU A 94 -2.74 -6.87 21.40
N VAL A 95 -2.33 -6.00 20.48
CA VAL A 95 -1.31 -6.30 19.48
C VAL A 95 -0.33 -5.14 19.33
N GLN A 96 0.88 -5.47 18.94
CA GLN A 96 1.86 -4.49 18.48
C GLN A 96 1.82 -4.39 16.96
N VAL A 97 1.53 -3.19 16.47
CA VAL A 97 1.44 -2.91 15.05
C VAL A 97 2.64 -2.08 14.61
N THR A 98 3.33 -2.53 13.59
CA THR A 98 4.38 -1.77 12.92
C THR A 98 3.92 -1.45 11.51
N LEU A 99 4.00 -0.20 11.12
CA LEU A 99 3.66 0.26 9.78
C LEU A 99 4.94 0.62 9.03
N ARG A 100 5.04 0.12 7.81
CA ARG A 100 6.10 0.49 6.89
C ARG A 100 5.47 1.10 5.65
N LEU A 101 5.83 2.34 5.35
CA LEU A 101 5.40 2.97 4.12
C LEU A 101 5.94 2.21 2.92
N GLN A 102 5.07 1.83 2.01
CA GLN A 102 5.50 1.31 0.71
C GLN A 102 5.83 2.49 -0.20
N THR A 103 7.12 2.73 -0.37
CA THR A 103 7.65 3.73 -1.29
C THR A 103 7.90 3.16 -2.68
N THR A 104 7.86 1.84 -2.82
CA THR A 104 8.00 1.19 -4.14
C THR A 104 6.77 1.53 -4.96
N PRO A 105 6.92 2.21 -6.09
CA PRO A 105 5.81 2.42 -7.02
C PRO A 105 5.20 1.05 -7.36
N ARG A 106 3.88 0.94 -7.31
CA ARG A 106 3.22 -0.25 -7.84
C ARG A 106 3.60 -0.37 -9.31
N GLU A 107 4.38 -1.37 -9.64
CA GLU A 107 4.68 -1.67 -11.03
C GLU A 107 3.40 -2.11 -11.73
N VAL A 108 3.16 -1.55 -12.89
CA VAL A 108 2.10 -1.98 -13.78
C VAL A 108 2.73 -2.99 -14.72
N ASP A 109 2.13 -4.16 -14.82
CA ASP A 109 2.49 -5.14 -15.84
C ASP A 109 2.12 -4.57 -17.22
N VAL A 110 3.13 -3.99 -17.87
CA VAL A 110 2.97 -3.31 -19.16
C VAL A 110 3.16 -4.35 -20.27
N PRO A 111 2.14 -4.56 -21.14
CA PRO A 111 2.28 -5.48 -22.24
C PRO A 111 3.48 -5.14 -23.14
N PRO A 112 4.17 -6.14 -23.71
CA PRO A 112 5.37 -5.90 -24.50
C PRO A 112 5.16 -4.94 -25.67
N GLU A 113 3.97 -4.95 -26.28
CA GLU A 113 3.61 -4.05 -27.37
C GLU A 113 3.55 -2.58 -26.93
N LEU A 114 2.95 -2.31 -25.74
CA LEU A 114 2.92 -0.98 -25.16
C LEU A 114 4.30 -0.56 -24.67
N ALA A 115 5.05 -1.47 -24.05
CA ALA A 115 6.41 -1.21 -23.58
C ALA A 115 7.33 -0.82 -24.74
N ALA A 116 7.25 -1.52 -25.88
CA ALA A 116 8.02 -1.19 -27.08
C ALA A 116 7.67 0.20 -27.64
N ALA A 117 6.39 0.56 -27.67
CA ALA A 117 5.94 1.86 -28.13
C ALA A 117 6.39 3.00 -27.21
N LEU A 118 6.35 2.79 -25.89
CA LEU A 118 6.86 3.75 -24.92
C LEU A 118 8.39 3.90 -25.00
N ALA A 119 9.11 2.82 -25.25
CA ALA A 119 10.57 2.87 -25.47
C ALA A 119 10.96 3.65 -26.72
N ALA A 120 10.12 3.61 -27.76
CA ALA A 120 10.32 4.35 -29.02
C ALA A 120 9.93 5.84 -28.90
N ASP A 121 9.15 6.21 -27.89
CA ASP A 121 8.62 7.58 -27.68
C ASP A 121 8.92 8.07 -26.26
N PRO A 122 10.06 8.76 -26.03
CA PRO A 122 10.44 9.23 -24.72
C PRO A 122 9.45 10.22 -24.08
N LEU A 123 8.72 10.99 -24.90
CA LEU A 123 7.72 11.95 -24.39
C LEU A 123 6.50 11.21 -23.84
N ALA A 124 6.03 10.21 -24.57
CA ALA A 124 4.94 9.35 -24.12
C ALA A 124 5.35 8.53 -22.89
N ALA A 125 6.58 8.02 -22.82
CA ALA A 125 7.11 7.32 -21.65
C ALA A 125 7.12 8.21 -20.40
N ALA A 126 7.63 9.43 -20.50
CA ALA A 126 7.65 10.38 -19.41
C ALA A 126 6.24 10.78 -18.95
N ALA A 127 5.29 10.91 -19.86
CA ALA A 127 3.90 11.17 -19.55
C ALA A 127 3.25 9.97 -18.85
N PHE A 128 3.53 8.74 -19.31
CA PHE A 128 3.04 7.51 -18.70
C PHE A 128 3.51 7.33 -17.26
N GLU A 129 4.78 7.62 -16.97
CA GLU A 129 5.34 7.55 -15.61
C GLU A 129 4.70 8.54 -14.64
N LYS A 130 4.29 9.71 -15.13
CA LYS A 130 3.60 10.75 -14.35
C LYS A 130 2.14 10.41 -14.03
N LEU A 131 1.54 9.45 -14.76
CA LEU A 131 0.18 9.03 -14.50
C LEU A 131 0.04 8.34 -13.14
N ALA A 132 -1.11 8.53 -12.51
CA ALA A 132 -1.49 7.72 -11.35
C ALA A 132 -1.52 6.23 -11.72
N PHE A 133 -1.22 5.37 -10.74
CA PHE A 133 -1.20 3.91 -10.92
C PHE A 133 -2.43 3.36 -11.63
N THR A 134 -3.63 3.85 -11.29
CA THR A 134 -4.89 3.42 -11.89
C THR A 134 -4.91 3.68 -13.39
N HIS A 135 -4.51 4.87 -13.83
CA HIS A 135 -4.48 5.22 -15.24
C HIS A 135 -3.43 4.42 -16.01
N ARG A 136 -2.24 4.22 -15.43
CA ARG A 136 -1.23 3.33 -16.03
C ARG A 136 -1.76 1.91 -16.22
N LYS A 137 -2.43 1.39 -15.20
CA LYS A 137 -3.06 0.06 -15.23
C LYS A 137 -4.15 -0.03 -16.30
N GLU A 138 -4.97 1.01 -16.46
CA GLU A 138 -6.01 1.05 -17.50
C GLU A 138 -5.44 1.00 -18.91
N HIS A 139 -4.39 1.78 -19.20
CA HIS A 139 -3.70 1.71 -20.49
C HIS A 139 -3.11 0.32 -20.77
N ALA A 140 -2.42 -0.26 -19.80
CA ALA A 140 -1.86 -1.60 -19.91
C ALA A 140 -2.95 -2.66 -20.14
N ARG A 141 -4.04 -2.59 -19.36
CA ARG A 141 -5.18 -3.50 -19.48
C ARG A 141 -5.86 -3.40 -20.84
N ALA A 142 -6.09 -2.18 -21.32
CA ALA A 142 -6.72 -1.96 -22.61
C ALA A 142 -5.96 -2.63 -23.76
N VAL A 143 -4.64 -2.64 -23.70
CA VAL A 143 -3.80 -3.34 -24.68
C VAL A 143 -3.81 -4.86 -24.46
N SER A 144 -3.69 -5.31 -23.21
CA SER A 144 -3.67 -6.75 -22.86
C SER A 144 -4.97 -7.48 -23.22
N GLU A 145 -6.12 -6.83 -23.08
CA GLU A 145 -7.44 -7.42 -23.39
C GLU A 145 -7.70 -7.55 -24.89
N ALA A 146 -6.89 -6.93 -25.73
CA ALA A 146 -7.04 -7.08 -27.19
C ALA A 146 -6.53 -8.44 -27.63
N LYS A 147 -7.40 -9.26 -28.22
CA LYS A 147 -7.07 -10.60 -28.70
C LYS A 147 -6.44 -10.59 -30.08
N ALA A 148 -6.87 -9.68 -30.94
CA ALA A 148 -6.35 -9.57 -32.30
C ALA A 148 -5.13 -8.63 -32.35
N PRO A 149 -4.07 -8.98 -33.11
CA PRO A 149 -2.86 -8.15 -33.21
C PRO A 149 -3.16 -6.72 -33.71
N GLU A 150 -4.03 -6.58 -34.70
CA GLU A 150 -4.46 -5.29 -35.25
C GLU A 150 -5.18 -4.42 -34.21
N THR A 151 -6.00 -5.05 -33.38
CA THR A 151 -6.68 -4.36 -32.29
C THR A 151 -5.70 -3.93 -31.19
N LYS A 152 -4.70 -4.75 -30.89
CA LYS A 152 -3.61 -4.37 -29.98
C LYS A 152 -2.86 -3.17 -30.49
N GLN A 153 -2.44 -3.19 -31.75
CA GLN A 153 -1.71 -2.10 -32.37
C GLN A 153 -2.49 -0.79 -32.31
N ARG A 154 -3.76 -0.80 -32.70
CA ARG A 154 -4.64 0.37 -32.61
C ARG A 154 -4.82 0.89 -31.19
N ARG A 155 -4.86 0.00 -30.18
CA ARG A 155 -4.97 0.41 -28.78
C ARG A 155 -3.67 0.99 -28.25
N VAL A 156 -2.53 0.49 -28.70
CA VAL A 156 -1.21 1.07 -28.41
C VAL A 156 -1.12 2.48 -28.99
N GLU A 157 -1.43 2.66 -30.27
CA GLU A 157 -1.42 3.97 -30.93
C GLU A 157 -2.33 4.97 -30.23
N ARG A 158 -3.53 4.53 -29.83
CA ARG A 158 -4.45 5.36 -29.06
C ARG A 158 -3.88 5.73 -27.68
N ALA A 159 -3.25 4.82 -26.97
CA ALA A 159 -2.61 5.08 -25.70
C ALA A 159 -1.50 6.13 -25.83
N ILE A 160 -0.64 6.00 -26.82
CA ILE A 160 0.42 6.97 -27.13
C ILE A 160 -0.17 8.35 -27.47
N ALA A 161 -1.20 8.41 -28.31
CA ALA A 161 -1.87 9.66 -28.65
C ALA A 161 -2.46 10.37 -27.41
N LEU A 162 -3.09 9.63 -26.51
CA LEU A 162 -3.61 10.18 -25.26
C LEU A 162 -2.50 10.70 -24.35
N LEU A 163 -1.34 10.03 -24.31
CA LEU A 163 -0.18 10.46 -23.55
C LEU A 163 0.43 11.77 -24.08
N HIS A 164 0.30 12.03 -25.37
CA HIS A 164 0.65 13.32 -25.99
C HIS A 164 -0.40 14.43 -25.78
N GLY A 165 -1.48 14.14 -25.03
CA GLY A 165 -2.54 15.12 -24.76
C GLY A 165 -3.56 15.24 -25.89
N ALA A 166 -3.63 14.27 -26.81
CA ALA A 166 -4.69 14.23 -27.81
C ALA A 166 -6.05 13.90 -27.13
N PRO A 167 -7.13 14.59 -27.52
CA PRO A 167 -8.46 14.25 -27.04
C PRO A 167 -8.85 12.84 -27.46
N PRO A 168 -9.61 12.11 -26.64
CA PRO A 168 -10.12 10.81 -27.02
C PRO A 168 -11.03 10.96 -28.27
N ALA A 169 -10.67 10.27 -29.32
CA ALA A 169 -11.48 10.22 -30.56
C ALA A 169 -12.72 9.35 -30.35
#